data_91fa0454cf16e06192bfefac6633c187
#
_entry.id   91fa0454cf16e06192bfefac6633c187
#
_cell.length_a   1.000
_cell.length_b   1.000
_cell.length_c   1.000
_cell.angle_alpha   90.00
_cell.angle_beta   90.00
_cell.angle_gamma   90.00
#
_symmetry.space_group_name_H-M   'P 1'
#
loop_
_entity.id
_entity.type
_entity.pdbx_description
1 polymer ?
#
loop_
_entity_poly.entity_id
_entity_poly.type
_entity_poly.pdbx_seq_one_letter_code
_entity_poly.pdbx_strand_id
1 'polypeptide(L)'
;VPEKFTKKMIELLETESPVALHGYSPSLGIDSVREAVAVSLEKRFGLSYKKEHIFMCSGAAAALAHAFRAVTVPGDSILTFAPFFPEYNPYVNLTGAKLKVVPPDLKGFQIDFEKFETMLTNDVTAVLINTPNNPSGIVYTTDTVRELARIMEKKAAEYGHEIYLISDEPYREIVFEGVDAPFIAKYYPNTITCYSFSKSLSLPGERIGYVAV
;
A
#
# COMPACT_ATOMS: atom_id res chain seq x y z
N VAL A 1 0.13 3.84 -21.94
CA VAL A 1 -0.43 2.47 -21.93
C VAL A 1 0.44 1.58 -22.79
N PRO A 2 0.92 0.43 -22.31
CA PRO A 2 1.70 -0.50 -23.12
C PRO A 2 0.89 -1.03 -24.31
N GLU A 3 1.47 -1.03 -25.52
CA GLU A 3 0.82 -1.53 -26.74
C GLU A 3 0.31 -2.98 -26.58
N LYS A 4 1.10 -3.82 -25.88
CA LYS A 4 0.73 -5.21 -25.60
C LYS A 4 -0.57 -5.32 -24.79
N PHE A 5 -0.85 -4.37 -23.91
CA PHE A 5 -2.11 -4.33 -23.14
C PHE A 5 -3.29 -4.08 -24.08
N THR A 6 -3.20 -3.07 -24.94
CA THR A 6 -4.27 -2.75 -25.90
C THR A 6 -4.57 -3.93 -26.83
N LYS A 7 -3.52 -4.57 -27.37
CA LYS A 7 -3.67 -5.76 -28.22
C LYS A 7 -4.38 -6.90 -27.48
N LYS A 8 -4.01 -7.15 -26.21
CA LYS A 8 -4.64 -8.22 -25.43
C LYS A 8 -6.10 -7.91 -25.08
N MET A 9 -6.42 -6.65 -24.84
CA MET A 9 -7.83 -6.23 -24.63
C MET A 9 -8.68 -6.49 -25.86
N ILE A 10 -8.18 -6.15 -27.05
CA ILE A 10 -8.89 -6.42 -28.33
C ILE A 10 -9.09 -7.93 -28.49
N GLU A 11 -8.04 -8.73 -28.32
CA GLU A 11 -8.12 -10.20 -28.39
C GLU A 11 -9.20 -10.76 -27.44
N LEU A 12 -9.21 -10.32 -26.16
CA LEU A 12 -10.19 -10.78 -25.20
C LEU A 12 -11.62 -10.42 -25.59
N LEU A 13 -11.84 -9.20 -26.10
CA LEU A 13 -13.16 -8.76 -26.57
C LEU A 13 -13.66 -9.57 -27.78
N GLU A 14 -12.76 -10.08 -28.60
CA GLU A 14 -13.10 -10.89 -29.78
C GLU A 14 -13.29 -12.38 -29.47
N THR A 15 -12.61 -12.90 -28.44
CA THR A 15 -12.51 -14.35 -28.21
C THR A 15 -13.28 -14.85 -27.00
N GLU A 16 -13.46 -14.00 -25.98
CA GLU A 16 -14.13 -14.41 -24.76
C GLU A 16 -15.65 -14.27 -24.84
N SER A 17 -16.36 -15.08 -24.06
CA SER A 17 -17.80 -14.96 -23.98
C SER A 17 -18.24 -13.68 -23.28
N PRO A 18 -19.40 -13.09 -23.62
CA PRO A 18 -19.94 -11.93 -22.91
C PRO A 18 -20.09 -12.14 -21.39
N VAL A 19 -20.39 -13.35 -20.96
CA VAL A 19 -20.50 -13.69 -19.53
C VAL A 19 -19.15 -13.66 -18.85
N ALA A 20 -18.07 -14.11 -19.51
CA ALA A 20 -16.73 -14.05 -18.97
C ALA A 20 -16.21 -12.61 -18.87
N LEU A 21 -16.55 -11.77 -19.86
CA LEU A 21 -16.09 -10.36 -19.91
C LEU A 21 -16.90 -9.44 -18.99
N HIS A 22 -18.19 -9.62 -18.91
CA HIS A 22 -19.14 -8.66 -18.28
C HIS A 22 -19.89 -9.22 -17.08
N GLY A 23 -19.69 -10.50 -16.74
CA GLY A 23 -20.28 -11.13 -15.57
C GLY A 23 -19.63 -10.71 -14.26
N TYR A 24 -20.20 -11.13 -13.15
CA TYR A 24 -19.62 -10.92 -11.83
C TYR A 24 -18.28 -11.68 -11.70
N SER A 25 -17.25 -11.00 -11.25
CA SER A 25 -16.02 -11.64 -10.76
C SER A 25 -16.20 -12.15 -9.33
N PRO A 26 -15.41 -13.15 -8.89
CA PRO A 26 -15.34 -13.53 -7.48
C PRO A 26 -15.00 -12.32 -6.59
N SER A 27 -15.55 -12.27 -5.37
CA SER A 27 -15.40 -11.11 -4.45
C SER A 27 -13.97 -10.74 -4.13
N LEU A 28 -13.04 -11.72 -4.10
CA LEU A 28 -11.63 -11.47 -3.84
C LEU A 28 -10.82 -11.20 -5.11
N GLY A 29 -11.45 -11.29 -6.28
CA GLY A 29 -10.81 -11.24 -7.59
C GLY A 29 -10.64 -12.62 -8.23
N ILE A 30 -10.35 -12.63 -9.52
CA ILE A 30 -10.14 -13.85 -10.32
C ILE A 30 -8.88 -14.56 -9.84
N ASP A 31 -8.97 -15.85 -9.54
CA ASP A 31 -7.90 -16.67 -8.96
C ASP A 31 -6.60 -16.62 -9.76
N SER A 32 -6.69 -16.74 -11.10
CA SER A 32 -5.50 -16.67 -11.96
C SER A 32 -4.81 -15.31 -11.93
N VAL A 33 -5.55 -14.22 -11.72
CA VAL A 33 -4.99 -12.86 -11.57
C VAL A 33 -4.31 -12.73 -10.22
N ARG A 34 -4.92 -13.20 -9.15
CA ARG A 34 -4.36 -13.19 -7.79
C ARG A 34 -3.08 -14.02 -7.73
N GLU A 35 -3.07 -15.20 -8.36
CA GLU A 35 -1.88 -16.05 -8.48
C GLU A 35 -0.76 -15.35 -9.27
N ALA A 36 -1.09 -14.70 -10.40
CA ALA A 36 -0.11 -13.96 -11.19
C ALA A 36 0.53 -12.80 -10.40
N VAL A 37 -0.25 -12.11 -9.55
CA VAL A 37 0.28 -11.08 -8.65
C VAL A 37 1.21 -11.71 -7.61
N ALA A 38 0.80 -12.80 -6.94
CA ALA A 38 1.60 -13.50 -5.95
C ALA A 38 2.95 -13.95 -6.51
N VAL A 39 2.93 -14.63 -7.66
CA VAL A 39 4.15 -15.08 -8.38
C VAL A 39 5.04 -13.88 -8.78
N SER A 40 4.44 -12.79 -9.21
CA SER A 40 5.20 -11.56 -9.55
C SER A 40 5.89 -10.96 -8.33
N LEU A 41 5.22 -10.91 -7.18
CA LEU A 41 5.80 -10.40 -5.93
C LEU A 41 6.94 -11.29 -5.44
N GLU A 42 6.75 -12.61 -5.45
CA GLU A 42 7.79 -13.55 -5.06
C GLU A 42 9.02 -13.44 -5.95
N LYS A 43 8.83 -13.45 -7.27
CA LYS A 43 9.92 -13.32 -8.24
C LYS A 43 10.71 -12.02 -8.10
N ARG A 44 10.03 -10.91 -7.81
CA ARG A 44 10.65 -9.58 -7.74
C ARG A 44 11.29 -9.30 -6.39
N PHE A 45 10.66 -9.76 -5.32
CA PHE A 45 11.02 -9.35 -3.96
C PHE A 45 11.44 -10.53 -3.06
N GLY A 46 11.26 -11.77 -3.50
CA GLY A 46 11.70 -12.96 -2.73
C GLY A 46 10.85 -13.25 -1.48
N LEU A 47 9.65 -12.65 -1.37
CA LEU A 47 8.67 -13.00 -0.35
C LEU A 47 7.62 -13.92 -0.94
N SER A 48 7.39 -15.07 -0.28
CA SER A 48 6.43 -16.05 -0.77
C SER A 48 5.01 -15.63 -0.44
N TYR A 49 4.29 -15.20 -1.49
CA TYR A 49 2.86 -14.94 -1.44
C TYR A 49 2.09 -16.07 -2.10
N LYS A 50 0.89 -16.34 -1.59
CA LYS A 50 -0.10 -17.20 -2.22
C LYS A 50 -1.27 -16.33 -2.69
N LYS A 51 -2.12 -16.84 -3.59
CA LYS A 51 -3.31 -16.10 -4.03
C LYS A 51 -4.24 -15.71 -2.88
N GLU A 52 -4.24 -16.48 -1.79
CA GLU A 52 -5.01 -16.20 -0.56
C GLU A 52 -4.56 -14.93 0.16
N HIS A 53 -3.33 -14.48 -0.08
CA HIS A 53 -2.79 -13.23 0.46
C HIS A 53 -3.06 -12.01 -0.43
N ILE A 54 -3.70 -12.20 -1.61
CA ILE A 54 -3.93 -11.14 -2.60
C ILE A 54 -5.42 -10.88 -2.74
N PHE A 55 -5.83 -9.61 -2.60
CA PHE A 55 -7.20 -9.15 -2.70
C PHE A 55 -7.29 -8.07 -3.76
N MET A 56 -8.00 -8.34 -4.86
CA MET A 56 -8.14 -7.37 -5.96
C MET A 56 -9.08 -6.23 -5.56
N CYS A 57 -8.69 -5.01 -5.92
CA CYS A 57 -9.39 -3.78 -5.54
C CYS A 57 -9.55 -2.82 -6.72
N SER A 58 -10.52 -1.90 -6.63
CA SER A 58 -10.70 -0.81 -7.60
C SER A 58 -9.67 0.31 -7.42
N GLY A 59 -8.40 -0.01 -7.68
CA GLY A 59 -7.25 0.87 -7.50
C GLY A 59 -6.78 1.01 -6.04
N ALA A 60 -5.72 1.79 -5.82
CA ALA A 60 -5.13 1.97 -4.48
C ALA A 60 -6.10 2.63 -3.49
N ALA A 61 -6.99 3.52 -3.93
CA ALA A 61 -7.97 4.16 -3.05
C ALA A 61 -8.88 3.14 -2.36
N ALA A 62 -9.41 2.15 -3.11
CA ALA A 62 -10.19 1.07 -2.53
C ALA A 62 -9.33 0.14 -1.65
N ALA A 63 -8.09 -0.16 -2.07
CA ALA A 63 -7.16 -0.96 -1.28
C ALA A 63 -6.90 -0.32 0.09
N LEU A 64 -6.62 0.98 0.13
CA LEU A 64 -6.43 1.75 1.38
C LEU A 64 -7.68 1.77 2.25
N ALA A 65 -8.86 2.04 1.65
CA ALA A 65 -10.11 2.06 2.41
C ALA A 65 -10.39 0.70 3.07
N HIS A 66 -10.13 -0.41 2.37
CA HIS A 66 -10.24 -1.74 2.95
C HIS A 66 -9.20 -2.01 4.03
N ALA A 67 -7.93 -1.63 3.80
CA ALA A 67 -6.87 -1.78 4.79
C ALA A 67 -7.20 -1.02 6.09
N PHE A 68 -7.59 0.27 5.98
CA PHE A 68 -7.96 1.05 7.16
C PHE A 68 -9.13 0.42 7.92
N ARG A 69 -10.17 0.02 7.19
CA ARG A 69 -11.35 -0.61 7.80
C ARG A 69 -11.03 -1.94 8.49
N ALA A 70 -10.06 -2.69 7.99
CA ALA A 70 -9.68 -3.99 8.54
C ALA A 70 -8.92 -3.88 9.86
N VAL A 71 -8.16 -2.79 10.07
CA VAL A 71 -7.24 -2.67 11.21
C VAL A 71 -7.63 -1.59 12.22
N THR A 72 -8.77 -0.91 12.03
CA THR A 72 -9.23 0.14 12.95
C THR A 72 -10.66 -0.07 13.42
N VAL A 73 -10.92 0.41 14.63
CA VAL A 73 -12.28 0.62 15.15
C VAL A 73 -12.48 2.11 15.49
N PRO A 74 -13.74 2.58 15.65
CA PRO A 74 -13.97 3.97 16.04
C PRO A 74 -13.23 4.35 17.33
N GLY A 75 -12.47 5.44 17.28
CA GLY A 75 -11.64 5.92 18.39
C GLY A 75 -10.16 5.65 18.24
N ASP A 76 -9.76 4.71 17.40
CA ASP A 76 -8.35 4.47 17.06
C ASP A 76 -7.71 5.64 16.31
N SER A 77 -6.41 5.59 16.19
CA SER A 77 -5.64 6.52 15.37
C SER A 77 -4.79 5.79 14.33
N ILE A 78 -4.69 6.38 13.15
CA ILE A 78 -3.68 6.04 12.13
C ILE A 78 -2.68 7.17 12.09
N LEU A 79 -1.38 6.85 12.09
CA LEU A 79 -0.31 7.83 12.04
C LEU A 79 0.31 7.85 10.64
N THR A 80 0.51 9.05 10.07
CA THR A 80 1.22 9.25 8.78
C THR A 80 2.24 10.37 8.87
N PHE A 81 2.99 10.61 7.81
CA PHE A 81 4.08 11.57 7.76
C PHE A 81 3.80 12.69 6.76
N ALA A 82 4.00 13.94 7.15
CA ALA A 82 3.89 15.06 6.22
C ALA A 82 5.16 15.20 5.35
N PRO A 83 5.03 15.60 4.07
CA PRO A 83 3.78 15.83 3.35
C PRO A 83 3.13 14.51 2.90
N PHE A 84 1.82 14.45 2.85
CA PHE A 84 1.06 13.26 2.51
C PHE A 84 -0.06 13.55 1.51
N PHE A 85 -0.60 12.51 0.90
CA PHE A 85 -1.73 12.60 -0.04
C PHE A 85 -3.02 13.00 0.72
N PRO A 86 -3.63 14.15 0.41
CA PRO A 86 -4.71 14.74 1.23
C PRO A 86 -5.94 13.84 1.41
N GLU A 87 -6.19 12.92 0.46
CA GLU A 87 -7.35 12.03 0.52
C GLU A 87 -7.24 10.96 1.62
N TYR A 88 -6.09 10.79 2.27
CA TYR A 88 -6.00 9.93 3.45
C TYR A 88 -6.91 10.40 4.57
N ASN A 89 -7.11 11.74 4.73
CA ASN A 89 -8.02 12.28 5.74
C ASN A 89 -9.45 11.73 5.61
N PRO A 90 -10.16 11.92 4.48
CA PRO A 90 -11.51 11.37 4.36
C PRO A 90 -11.54 9.84 4.46
N TYR A 91 -10.55 9.12 3.93
CA TYR A 91 -10.55 7.66 3.98
C TYR A 91 -10.44 7.14 5.43
N VAL A 92 -9.56 7.73 6.24
CA VAL A 92 -9.42 7.38 7.66
C VAL A 92 -10.65 7.80 8.46
N ASN A 93 -11.14 9.02 8.25
CA ASN A 93 -12.31 9.52 8.99
C ASN A 93 -13.57 8.67 8.77
N LEU A 94 -13.74 8.07 7.59
CA LEU A 94 -14.86 7.15 7.29
C LEU A 94 -14.84 5.87 8.13
N THR A 95 -13.72 5.50 8.74
CA THR A 95 -13.65 4.35 9.67
C THR A 95 -14.01 4.72 11.10
N GLY A 96 -14.13 6.01 11.41
CA GLY A 96 -14.26 6.53 12.77
C GLY A 96 -12.93 6.69 13.52
N ALA A 97 -11.80 6.39 12.85
CA ALA A 97 -10.46 6.63 13.36
C ALA A 97 -10.00 8.07 13.09
N LYS A 98 -8.92 8.49 13.76
CA LYS A 98 -8.28 9.81 13.59
C LYS A 98 -6.98 9.67 12.82
N LEU A 99 -6.71 10.59 11.88
CA LEU A 99 -5.40 10.69 11.25
C LEU A 99 -4.49 11.61 12.07
N LYS A 100 -3.40 11.06 12.60
CA LYS A 100 -2.31 11.80 13.24
C LYS A 100 -1.20 12.01 12.22
N VAL A 101 -0.58 13.18 12.22
CA VAL A 101 0.43 13.56 11.21
C VAL A 101 1.74 13.93 11.90
N VAL A 102 2.79 13.16 11.66
CA VAL A 102 4.15 13.49 12.08
C VAL A 102 4.66 14.64 11.21
N PRO A 103 5.13 15.75 11.81
CA PRO A 103 5.74 16.83 11.04
C PRO A 103 6.96 16.37 10.24
N PRO A 104 7.22 16.96 9.05
CA PRO A 104 8.30 16.52 8.18
C PRO A 104 9.67 16.87 8.75
N ASP A 105 10.68 16.07 8.41
CA ASP A 105 12.06 16.56 8.39
C ASP A 105 12.25 17.43 7.14
N LEU A 106 12.49 18.73 7.35
CA LEU A 106 12.63 19.70 6.25
C LEU A 106 13.95 19.61 5.50
N LYS A 107 14.93 18.83 5.98
CA LYS A 107 16.24 18.70 5.34
C LYS A 107 16.26 17.64 4.25
N GLY A 108 15.55 16.53 4.44
CA GLY A 108 15.60 15.42 3.51
C GLY A 108 14.27 14.74 3.28
N PHE A 109 13.21 15.17 3.96
CA PHE A 109 11.87 14.55 3.95
C PHE A 109 11.87 13.04 4.29
N GLN A 110 12.94 12.57 4.93
CA GLN A 110 12.92 11.27 5.60
C GLN A 110 12.14 11.38 6.92
N ILE A 111 11.96 10.28 7.62
CA ILE A 111 11.19 10.26 8.87
C ILE A 111 11.99 10.94 9.97
N ASP A 112 11.37 11.90 10.68
CA ASP A 112 11.85 12.42 11.95
C ASP A 112 11.48 11.41 13.06
N PHE A 113 12.39 10.54 13.41
CA PHE A 113 12.14 9.43 14.32
C PHE A 113 11.88 9.87 15.76
N GLU A 114 12.41 10.99 16.21
CA GLU A 114 12.13 11.51 17.55
C GLU A 114 10.65 11.92 17.67
N LYS A 115 10.15 12.67 16.68
CA LYS A 115 8.75 13.04 16.62
C LYS A 115 7.84 11.82 16.39
N PHE A 116 8.26 10.90 15.51
CA PHE A 116 7.51 9.68 15.24
C PHE A 116 7.33 8.85 16.52
N GLU A 117 8.40 8.56 17.25
CA GLU A 117 8.34 7.76 18.49
C GLU A 117 7.46 8.44 19.57
N THR A 118 7.53 9.77 19.66
CA THR A 118 6.71 10.55 20.59
C THR A 118 5.21 10.49 20.24
N MET A 119 4.88 10.52 18.93
CA MET A 119 3.50 10.54 18.46
C MET A 119 2.88 9.15 18.30
N LEU A 120 3.69 8.10 18.30
CA LEU A 120 3.25 6.71 18.24
C LEU A 120 2.74 6.28 19.64
N THR A 121 1.56 6.73 20.00
CA THR A 121 0.89 6.49 21.26
C THR A 121 0.00 5.24 21.23
N ASN A 122 -0.41 4.75 22.39
CA ASN A 122 -1.15 3.47 22.55
C ASN A 122 -2.47 3.35 21.77
N ASP A 123 -3.06 4.47 21.35
CA ASP A 123 -4.26 4.50 20.51
C ASP A 123 -3.96 4.38 18.99
N VAL A 124 -2.68 4.29 18.61
CA VAL A 124 -2.28 4.12 17.22
C VAL A 124 -2.27 2.63 16.88
N THR A 125 -3.17 2.21 15.99
CA THR A 125 -3.30 0.83 15.53
C THR A 125 -2.62 0.59 14.19
N ALA A 126 -2.35 1.67 13.43
CA ALA A 126 -1.62 1.56 12.18
C ALA A 126 -0.76 2.78 11.88
N VAL A 127 0.33 2.55 11.17
CA VAL A 127 1.19 3.57 10.54
C VAL A 127 1.01 3.48 9.04
N LEU A 128 0.75 4.62 8.40
CA LEU A 128 0.58 4.73 6.94
C LEU A 128 1.78 5.42 6.33
N ILE A 129 2.41 4.77 5.37
CA ILE A 129 3.49 5.35 4.57
C ILE A 129 3.16 5.32 3.08
N ASN A 130 3.73 6.26 2.34
CA ASN A 130 3.69 6.28 0.88
C ASN A 130 5.11 6.55 0.37
N THR A 131 5.70 5.54 -0.26
CA THR A 131 7.07 5.64 -0.79
C THR A 131 7.21 4.80 -2.08
N PRO A 132 7.61 5.42 -3.20
CA PRO A 132 7.85 6.85 -3.43
C PRO A 132 6.64 7.73 -3.09
N ASN A 133 6.88 8.91 -2.52
CA ASN A 133 5.86 9.72 -1.89
C ASN A 133 5.16 10.68 -2.88
N ASN A 134 3.87 10.83 -2.72
CA ASN A 134 3.07 11.93 -3.26
C ASN A 134 2.68 12.87 -2.11
N PRO A 135 3.11 14.16 -2.10
CA PRO A 135 3.61 14.92 -3.26
C PRO A 135 5.13 15.12 -3.32
N SER A 136 5.92 14.71 -2.33
CA SER A 136 7.33 15.11 -2.22
C SER A 136 8.27 14.43 -3.23
N GLY A 137 7.88 13.28 -3.79
CA GLY A 137 8.74 12.46 -4.65
C GLY A 137 9.84 11.69 -3.90
N ILE A 138 9.90 11.80 -2.59
CA ILE A 138 10.93 11.15 -1.77
C ILE A 138 10.72 9.63 -1.72
N VAL A 139 11.82 8.92 -1.81
CA VAL A 139 11.90 7.49 -1.53
C VAL A 139 12.55 7.29 -0.16
N TYR A 140 11.87 6.58 0.73
CA TYR A 140 12.47 6.20 2.00
C TYR A 140 13.60 5.21 1.77
N THR A 141 14.74 5.45 2.41
CA THR A 141 15.88 4.53 2.33
C THR A 141 15.59 3.23 3.06
N THR A 142 16.35 2.19 2.74
CA THR A 142 16.29 0.91 3.48
C THR A 142 16.53 1.12 4.98
N ASP A 143 17.45 2.00 5.36
CA ASP A 143 17.75 2.29 6.77
C ASP A 143 16.59 3.03 7.44
N THR A 144 15.94 3.97 6.73
CA THR A 144 14.72 4.62 7.22
C THR A 144 13.61 3.59 7.49
N VAL A 145 13.41 2.63 6.58
CA VAL A 145 12.37 1.60 6.75
C VAL A 145 12.71 0.63 7.89
N ARG A 146 13.98 0.26 8.05
CA ARG A 146 14.41 -0.59 9.17
C ARG A 146 14.21 0.08 10.52
N GLU A 147 14.57 1.35 10.63
CA GLU A 147 14.37 2.09 11.87
C GLU A 147 12.90 2.31 12.20
N LEU A 148 12.07 2.59 11.19
CA LEU A 148 10.61 2.63 11.33
C LEU A 148 10.08 1.32 11.92
N ALA A 149 10.45 0.18 11.32
CA ALA A 149 10.05 -1.15 11.76
C ALA A 149 10.49 -1.42 13.20
N ARG A 150 11.74 -1.13 13.53
CA ARG A 150 12.30 -1.32 14.89
C ARG A 150 11.51 -0.54 15.96
N ILE A 151 11.16 0.71 15.67
CA ILE A 151 10.37 1.53 16.60
C ILE A 151 8.96 0.96 16.75
N MET A 152 8.33 0.56 15.65
CA MET A 152 6.99 -0.03 15.67
C MET A 152 6.96 -1.34 16.46
N GLU A 153 7.92 -2.24 16.28
CA GLU A 153 8.06 -3.49 17.06
C GLU A 153 8.20 -3.21 18.55
N LYS A 154 9.10 -2.28 18.91
CA LYS A 154 9.29 -1.85 20.30
C LYS A 154 7.99 -1.33 20.93
N LYS A 155 7.25 -0.49 20.21
CA LYS A 155 6.01 0.11 20.68
C LYS A 155 4.85 -0.90 20.73
N ALA A 156 4.74 -1.80 19.78
CA ALA A 156 3.76 -2.88 19.83
C ALA A 156 3.97 -3.76 21.06
N ALA A 157 5.22 -4.13 21.35
CA ALA A 157 5.56 -4.88 22.57
C ALA A 157 5.26 -4.09 23.88
N GLU A 158 5.54 -2.77 23.89
CA GLU A 158 5.25 -1.88 25.03
C GLU A 158 3.74 -1.76 25.30
N TYR A 159 2.95 -1.66 24.23
CA TYR A 159 1.50 -1.44 24.34
C TYR A 159 0.69 -2.74 24.46
N GLY A 160 1.30 -3.87 24.11
CA GLY A 160 0.65 -5.19 24.18
C GLY A 160 -0.40 -5.41 23.10
N HIS A 161 -0.31 -4.70 21.96
CA HIS A 161 -1.14 -4.92 20.78
C HIS A 161 -0.34 -4.71 19.50
N GLU A 162 -0.82 -5.30 18.39
CA GLU A 162 -0.21 -5.15 17.08
C GLU A 162 -0.39 -3.73 16.54
N ILE A 163 0.64 -3.23 15.86
CA ILE A 163 0.60 -2.00 15.08
C ILE A 163 0.84 -2.39 13.63
N TYR A 164 -0.10 -2.13 12.75
CA TYR A 164 0.01 -2.49 11.33
C TYR A 164 0.76 -1.41 10.55
N LEU A 165 1.56 -1.83 9.55
CA LEU A 165 2.19 -0.92 8.60
C LEU A 165 1.43 -0.96 7.28
N ILE A 166 0.70 0.09 6.94
CA ILE A 166 -0.01 0.22 5.67
C ILE A 166 0.92 0.94 4.70
N SER A 167 1.33 0.24 3.64
CA SER A 167 2.24 0.76 2.63
C SER A 167 1.48 1.05 1.34
N ASP A 168 1.31 2.34 1.03
CA ASP A 168 0.72 2.81 -0.22
C ASP A 168 1.81 2.92 -1.29
N GLU A 169 1.80 1.98 -2.27
CA GLU A 169 2.90 1.78 -3.21
C GLU A 169 2.54 1.96 -4.70
N PRO A 170 1.70 2.91 -5.12
CA PRO A 170 1.33 3.06 -6.53
C PRO A 170 2.50 3.53 -7.41
N TYR A 171 3.55 4.09 -6.81
CA TYR A 171 4.70 4.66 -7.51
C TYR A 171 5.96 3.78 -7.44
N ARG A 172 5.89 2.57 -6.86
CA ARG A 172 7.04 1.68 -6.61
C ARG A 172 7.94 1.44 -7.83
N GLU A 173 7.37 1.35 -9.03
CA GLU A 173 8.10 1.16 -10.28
C GLU A 173 8.54 2.49 -10.94
N ILE A 174 8.17 3.63 -10.38
CA ILE A 174 8.45 4.94 -10.98
C ILE A 174 9.48 5.66 -10.11
N VAL A 175 10.72 5.26 -10.25
CA VAL A 175 11.86 5.85 -9.57
C VAL A 175 12.91 6.30 -10.57
N PHE A 176 13.72 7.30 -10.21
CA PHE A 176 14.83 7.74 -11.05
C PHE A 176 15.96 6.71 -11.04
N GLU A 177 16.79 6.74 -12.09
CA GLU A 177 17.96 5.87 -12.20
C GLU A 177 18.86 5.99 -10.95
N GLY A 178 19.30 4.84 -10.44
CA GLY A 178 20.14 4.76 -9.23
C GLY A 178 19.39 4.87 -7.89
N VAL A 179 18.04 5.03 -7.92
CA VAL A 179 17.22 5.02 -6.70
C VAL A 179 16.64 3.62 -6.50
N ASP A 180 16.90 3.03 -5.35
CA ASP A 180 16.28 1.77 -4.91
C ASP A 180 15.09 2.07 -3.99
N ALA A 181 13.90 1.63 -4.41
CA ALA A 181 12.69 1.70 -3.58
C ALA A 181 12.53 0.37 -2.83
N PRO A 182 12.75 0.33 -1.50
CA PRO A 182 12.64 -0.90 -0.74
C PRO A 182 11.21 -1.44 -0.78
N PHE A 183 11.06 -2.77 -0.91
CA PHE A 183 9.75 -3.41 -0.74
C PHE A 183 9.47 -3.56 0.76
N ILE A 184 8.50 -2.80 1.25
CA ILE A 184 8.30 -2.53 2.67
C ILE A 184 8.00 -3.80 3.48
N ALA A 185 7.21 -4.71 2.94
CA ALA A 185 6.85 -5.97 3.59
C ALA A 185 8.05 -6.89 3.94
N LYS A 186 9.24 -6.60 3.40
CA LYS A 186 10.48 -7.32 3.80
C LYS A 186 10.98 -6.96 5.19
N TYR A 187 10.56 -5.81 5.72
CA TYR A 187 11.16 -5.21 6.91
C TYR A 187 10.24 -5.24 8.13
N TYR A 188 8.94 -5.41 7.90
CA TYR A 188 7.97 -5.48 8.98
C TYR A 188 6.89 -6.51 8.67
N PRO A 189 6.69 -7.54 9.53
CA PRO A 189 5.81 -8.68 9.22
C PRO A 189 4.32 -8.28 9.13
N ASN A 190 3.86 -7.33 9.94
CA ASN A 190 2.48 -6.86 9.94
C ASN A 190 2.27 -5.74 8.90
N THR A 191 2.76 -5.94 7.67
CA THR A 191 2.63 -4.99 6.56
C THR A 191 1.46 -5.34 5.67
N ILE A 192 0.63 -4.35 5.38
CA ILE A 192 -0.44 -4.39 4.39
C ILE A 192 -0.01 -3.54 3.20
N THR A 193 0.33 -4.18 2.08
CA THR A 193 0.73 -3.49 0.85
C THR A 193 -0.50 -3.13 0.03
N CYS A 194 -0.69 -1.85 -0.27
CA CYS A 194 -1.73 -1.32 -1.15
C CYS A 194 -1.11 -0.87 -2.47
N TYR A 195 -1.52 -1.45 -3.58
CA TYR A 195 -0.93 -1.19 -4.89
C TYR A 195 -1.97 -0.85 -5.96
N SER A 196 -1.54 -0.12 -7.00
CA SER A 196 -2.35 0.17 -8.18
C SER A 196 -1.53 0.13 -9.47
N PHE A 197 -2.13 -0.40 -10.55
CA PHE A 197 -1.58 -0.35 -11.90
C PHE A 197 -1.80 0.99 -12.60
N SER A 198 -2.47 1.94 -11.94
CA SER A 198 -2.78 3.29 -12.49
C SER A 198 -1.55 4.03 -12.97
N LYS A 199 -0.41 3.87 -12.29
CA LYS A 199 0.83 4.61 -12.56
C LYS A 199 1.80 3.76 -13.37
N SER A 200 2.13 2.56 -12.90
CA SER A 200 3.12 1.67 -13.53
C SER A 200 2.75 1.25 -14.96
N LEU A 201 1.46 1.09 -15.26
CA LEU A 201 0.98 0.73 -16.60
C LEU A 201 0.24 1.88 -17.31
N SER A 202 0.16 3.07 -16.70
CA SER A 202 -0.61 4.21 -17.22
C SER A 202 -2.08 3.86 -17.48
N LEU A 203 -2.71 3.11 -16.55
CA LEU A 203 -4.08 2.62 -16.65
C LEU A 203 -4.98 3.19 -15.53
N PRO A 204 -5.03 4.52 -15.32
CA PRO A 204 -5.81 5.08 -14.21
C PRO A 204 -7.31 4.87 -14.36
N GLY A 205 -7.82 4.80 -15.58
CA GLY A 205 -9.25 4.60 -15.88
C GLY A 205 -9.74 3.18 -15.59
N GLU A 206 -8.88 2.18 -15.66
CA GLU A 206 -9.25 0.76 -15.49
C GLU A 206 -9.53 0.40 -14.02
N ARG A 207 -9.14 1.23 -13.10
CA ARG A 207 -9.37 1.05 -11.64
C ARG A 207 -8.93 -0.33 -11.13
N ILE A 208 -7.70 -0.73 -11.44
CA ILE A 208 -7.15 -2.04 -11.01
C ILE A 208 -6.03 -1.82 -10.01
N GLY A 209 -6.16 -2.48 -8.86
CA GLY A 209 -5.17 -2.52 -7.79
C GLY A 209 -5.35 -3.78 -6.95
N TYR A 210 -4.56 -3.90 -5.91
CA TYR A 210 -4.67 -5.00 -4.96
C TYR A 210 -4.16 -4.62 -3.56
N VAL A 211 -4.62 -5.39 -2.58
CA VAL A 211 -4.01 -5.52 -1.26
C VAL A 211 -3.22 -6.81 -1.24
N ALA A 212 -2.00 -6.78 -0.69
CA ALA A 212 -1.21 -7.98 -0.34
C ALA A 212 -0.89 -7.98 1.16
N VAL A 213 -1.10 -9.14 1.81
CA VAL A 213 -0.88 -9.36 3.25
C VAL A 213 -0.11 -10.64 3.52
#